data_7f369e94eecc152c83d7a361fb7e973d
#
_entry.id   7f369e94eecc152c83d7a361fb7e973d
#
_cell.length_a   1.000
_cell.length_b   1.000
_cell.length_c   1.000
_cell.angle_alpha   90.00
_cell.angle_beta   90.00
_cell.angle_gamma   90.00
#
_symmetry.space_group_name_H-M   'P 1'
#
loop_
_entity.id
_entity.type
_entity.pdbx_description
1 polymer ?
#
loop_
_entity_poly.entity_id
_entity_poly.type
_entity_poly.pdbx_seq_one_letter_code
_entity_poly.pdbx_strand_id
1 'polypeptide(L)'
;MGVAPGGRKESPTAKKGGGFLEFLVILVVAFALVFGFVRPFVLEAFYIPSESMVPTLLVGDRVFVNKFVYRFTEPQRGDIVVFQSVEGEGEDLIKRVIGVPGDRVAVRNGVLHVNGEPQEESYVRDGRPLDSGPNGPTRVRKGEVFVMGDNRANSRDSRYFGPVPTENIQGEAFVIFWPPWRTGLL
;
A
#
# COMPACT_ATOMS: atom_id res chain seq x y z
N MET A 1 43.84 44.78 60.50
CA MET A 1 42.99 45.50 59.50
C MET A 1 43.29 44.88 58.16
N GLY A 2 42.43 43.99 57.66
CA GLY A 2 42.57 43.34 56.39
C GLY A 2 41.23 43.42 55.65
N VAL A 3 41.25 44.17 54.55
CA VAL A 3 40.08 44.36 53.67
C VAL A 3 40.05 43.21 52.70
N ALA A 4 38.94 42.44 52.69
CA ALA A 4 38.67 41.40 51.69
C ALA A 4 38.21 42.02 50.37
N PRO A 5 38.68 41.52 49.19
CA PRO A 5 38.15 41.96 47.89
C PRO A 5 36.83 41.27 47.58
N GLY A 6 35.85 42.08 47.22
CA GLY A 6 34.50 41.64 46.84
C GLY A 6 34.49 40.81 45.54
N GLY A 7 33.92 39.62 45.63
CA GLY A 7 33.67 38.77 44.47
C GLY A 7 32.57 39.36 43.59
N ARG A 8 32.92 39.63 42.34
CA ARG A 8 32.01 40.04 41.26
C ARG A 8 31.19 38.83 40.82
N LYS A 9 29.93 38.78 41.18
CA LYS A 9 28.99 37.79 40.62
C LYS A 9 28.70 38.14 39.18
N GLU A 10 29.21 37.31 38.27
CA GLU A 10 28.78 37.36 36.86
C GLU A 10 27.36 36.84 36.77
N SER A 11 26.46 37.68 36.31
CA SER A 11 25.10 37.32 35.98
C SER A 11 25.09 36.48 34.68
N PRO A 12 24.35 35.36 34.64
CA PRO A 12 24.21 34.62 33.38
C PRO A 12 23.45 35.43 32.39
N THR A 13 24.09 35.79 31.27
CA THR A 13 23.47 36.40 30.12
C THR A 13 22.46 35.44 29.54
N ALA A 14 21.16 35.72 29.80
CA ALA A 14 20.06 35.03 29.16
C ALA A 14 20.08 35.32 27.66
N LYS A 15 20.40 34.33 26.86
CA LYS A 15 20.17 34.33 25.41
C LYS A 15 18.65 34.39 25.18
N LYS A 16 18.10 35.59 25.11
CA LYS A 16 16.75 35.86 24.60
C LYS A 16 16.89 36.28 23.15
N GLY A 17 16.45 35.46 22.22
CA GLY A 17 16.27 35.91 20.84
C GLY A 17 16.16 34.87 19.74
N GLY A 18 16.32 33.55 20.03
CA GLY A 18 16.30 32.53 19.00
C GLY A 18 14.98 31.78 18.79
N GLY A 19 14.16 31.64 19.83
CA GLY A 19 13.10 30.66 19.87
C GLY A 19 12.04 30.72 18.77
N PHE A 20 11.59 31.92 18.39
CA PHE A 20 10.54 32.02 17.35
C PHE A 20 11.08 31.78 15.93
N LEU A 21 12.24 32.33 15.62
CA LEU A 21 12.88 32.14 14.33
C LEU A 21 13.35 30.68 14.15
N GLU A 22 13.95 30.10 15.20
CA GLU A 22 14.31 28.68 15.22
C GLU A 22 13.09 27.78 15.04
N PHE A 23 11.98 28.07 15.72
CA PHE A 23 10.72 27.35 15.55
C PHE A 23 10.19 27.45 14.11
N LEU A 24 10.21 28.65 13.51
CA LEU A 24 9.81 28.86 12.12
C LEU A 24 10.69 28.07 11.13
N VAL A 25 12.00 28.09 11.35
CA VAL A 25 12.95 27.32 10.50
C VAL A 25 12.68 25.83 10.61
N ILE A 26 12.50 25.30 11.83
CA ILE A 26 12.17 23.89 12.05
C ILE A 26 10.84 23.53 11.36
N LEU A 27 9.84 24.38 11.46
CA LEU A 27 8.53 24.18 10.83
C LEU A 27 8.65 24.14 9.30
N VAL A 28 9.39 25.06 8.71
CA VAL A 28 9.63 25.13 7.25
C VAL A 28 10.42 23.90 6.79
N VAL A 29 11.47 23.52 7.51
CA VAL A 29 12.27 22.33 7.19
C VAL A 29 11.42 21.06 7.29
N ALA A 30 10.63 20.90 8.36
CA ALA A 30 9.74 19.78 8.54
C ALA A 30 8.68 19.72 7.43
N PHE A 31 8.09 20.85 7.07
CA PHE A 31 7.14 20.95 5.98
C PHE A 31 7.78 20.58 4.63
N ALA A 32 8.96 21.12 4.34
CA ALA A 32 9.70 20.80 3.12
C ALA A 32 10.08 19.31 3.06
N LEU A 33 10.46 18.70 4.18
CA LEU A 33 10.77 17.28 4.29
C LEU A 33 9.52 16.41 4.05
N VAL A 34 8.41 16.73 4.69
CA VAL A 34 7.16 15.98 4.56
C VAL A 34 6.57 16.12 3.16
N PHE A 35 6.44 17.32 2.65
CA PHE A 35 5.80 17.56 1.34
C PHE A 35 6.73 17.37 0.15
N GLY A 36 8.04 17.61 0.31
CA GLY A 36 9.02 17.43 -0.74
C GLY A 36 9.59 16.02 -0.85
N PHE A 37 9.60 15.25 0.23
CA PHE A 37 10.21 13.93 0.25
C PHE A 37 9.24 12.80 0.63
N VAL A 38 8.55 12.92 1.77
CA VAL A 38 7.71 11.81 2.26
C VAL A 38 6.52 11.59 1.34
N ARG A 39 5.78 12.65 1.01
CA ARG A 39 4.56 12.54 0.21
C ARG A 39 4.79 11.99 -1.20
N PRO A 40 5.75 12.48 -2.01
CA PRO A 40 5.93 11.97 -3.38
C PRO A 40 6.58 10.59 -3.47
N PHE A 41 7.36 10.19 -2.45
CA PHE A 41 8.17 8.96 -2.54
C PHE A 41 7.71 7.82 -1.63
N VAL A 42 6.94 8.10 -0.59
CA VAL A 42 6.60 7.10 0.43
C VAL A 42 5.12 6.76 0.43
N LEU A 43 4.24 7.78 0.40
CA LEU A 43 2.80 7.59 0.54
C LEU A 43 2.02 8.31 -0.57
N GLU A 44 1.10 7.58 -1.18
CA GLU A 44 0.16 8.15 -2.15
C GLU A 44 -1.28 7.78 -1.78
N ALA A 45 -2.20 8.71 -2.04
CA ALA A 45 -3.62 8.51 -1.78
C ALA A 45 -4.33 8.15 -3.09
N PHE A 46 -5.01 7.01 -3.11
CA PHE A 46 -5.81 6.55 -4.24
C PHE A 46 -7.30 6.58 -3.91
N TYR A 47 -8.10 6.92 -4.91
CA TYR A 47 -9.55 6.83 -4.89
C TYR A 47 -9.98 5.52 -5.53
N ILE A 48 -10.97 4.84 -4.97
CA ILE A 48 -11.50 3.58 -5.48
C ILE A 48 -12.73 3.84 -6.36
N PRO A 49 -12.60 3.74 -7.69
CA PRO A 49 -13.70 4.05 -8.62
C PRO A 49 -14.57 2.84 -8.96
N SER A 50 -14.12 1.61 -8.66
CA SER A 50 -14.76 0.38 -9.15
C SER A 50 -15.11 -0.59 -8.01
N GLU A 51 -16.01 -1.53 -8.31
CA GLU A 51 -16.48 -2.55 -7.37
C GLU A 51 -15.60 -3.79 -7.31
N SER A 52 -14.48 -3.83 -8.03
CA SER A 52 -13.68 -5.07 -8.19
C SER A 52 -13.09 -5.63 -6.89
N MET A 53 -13.01 -4.82 -5.83
CA MET A 53 -12.46 -5.20 -4.53
C MET A 53 -13.54 -5.26 -3.43
N VAL A 54 -14.82 -5.20 -3.77
CA VAL A 54 -15.93 -5.39 -2.82
C VAL A 54 -15.89 -6.82 -2.26
N PRO A 55 -16.03 -7.03 -0.93
CA PRO A 55 -16.44 -6.06 0.10
C PRO A 55 -15.29 -5.33 0.79
N THR A 56 -14.04 -5.69 0.53
CA THR A 56 -12.88 -5.12 1.20
C THR A 56 -12.77 -3.61 0.95
N LEU A 57 -12.83 -3.21 -0.32
CA LEU A 57 -12.87 -1.80 -0.73
C LEU A 57 -14.19 -1.52 -1.46
N LEU A 58 -14.82 -0.41 -1.10
CA LEU A 58 -16.04 0.06 -1.73
C LEU A 58 -15.76 1.25 -2.65
N VAL A 59 -16.64 1.44 -3.64
CA VAL A 59 -16.59 2.66 -4.47
C VAL A 59 -16.73 3.90 -3.59
N GLY A 60 -15.81 4.84 -3.76
CA GLY A 60 -15.73 6.06 -2.95
C GLY A 60 -14.72 5.99 -1.80
N ASP A 61 -14.22 4.81 -1.45
CA ASP A 61 -13.13 4.70 -0.49
C ASP A 61 -11.88 5.43 -0.98
N ARG A 62 -11.09 5.94 -0.03
CA ARG A 62 -9.74 6.44 -0.31
C ARG A 62 -8.75 5.69 0.55
N VAL A 63 -7.71 5.19 -0.08
CA VAL A 63 -6.68 4.37 0.56
C VAL A 63 -5.33 5.04 0.49
N PHE A 64 -4.51 4.83 1.52
CA PHE A 64 -3.08 5.13 1.43
C PHE A 64 -2.33 3.93 0.90
N VAL A 65 -1.42 4.21 -0.02
CA VAL A 65 -0.53 3.24 -0.65
C VAL A 65 0.90 3.55 -0.25
N ASN A 66 1.59 2.55 0.29
CA ASN A 66 3.02 2.61 0.60
C ASN A 66 3.82 2.23 -0.66
N LYS A 67 4.40 3.24 -1.30
CA LYS A 67 5.22 3.07 -2.53
C LYS A 67 6.63 2.55 -2.26
N PHE A 68 7.02 2.52 -0.99
CA PHE A 68 8.40 2.26 -0.59
C PHE A 68 8.64 0.82 -0.14
N VAL A 69 7.58 0.12 0.27
CA VAL A 69 7.67 -1.23 0.85
C VAL A 69 8.36 -2.21 -0.09
N TYR A 70 7.99 -2.24 -1.35
CA TYR A 70 8.53 -3.19 -2.33
C TYR A 70 9.92 -2.83 -2.90
N ARG A 71 10.57 -1.79 -2.35
CA ARG A 71 12.00 -1.57 -2.54
C ARG A 71 12.87 -2.43 -1.63
N PHE A 72 12.29 -2.98 -0.56
CA PHE A 72 12.99 -3.77 0.47
C PHE A 72 12.42 -5.16 0.64
N THR A 73 11.16 -5.37 0.27
CA THR A 73 10.45 -6.63 0.39
C THR A 73 9.85 -7.03 -0.95
N GLU A 74 9.52 -8.30 -1.11
CA GLU A 74 8.73 -8.77 -2.24
C GLU A 74 7.25 -8.81 -1.84
N PRO A 75 6.30 -8.61 -2.80
CA PRO A 75 4.89 -8.78 -2.55
C PRO A 75 4.58 -10.17 -2.00
N GLN A 76 3.67 -10.23 -1.03
CA GLN A 76 3.25 -11.46 -0.38
C GLN A 76 1.80 -11.80 -0.72
N ARG A 77 1.40 -13.06 -0.54
CA ARG A 77 0.01 -13.46 -0.68
C ARG A 77 -0.84 -12.73 0.38
N GLY A 78 -1.94 -12.17 -0.06
CA GLY A 78 -2.83 -11.37 0.78
C GLY A 78 -2.65 -9.87 0.62
N ASP A 79 -1.48 -9.39 0.20
CA ASP A 79 -1.24 -7.96 -0.01
C ASP A 79 -2.24 -7.38 -1.02
N ILE A 80 -2.72 -6.17 -0.74
CA ILE A 80 -3.52 -5.41 -1.70
C ILE A 80 -2.60 -4.43 -2.42
N VAL A 81 -2.39 -4.65 -3.71
CA VAL A 81 -1.42 -3.88 -4.50
C VAL A 81 -2.10 -2.97 -5.50
N VAL A 82 -1.53 -1.77 -5.67
CA VAL A 82 -1.83 -0.87 -6.79
C VAL A 82 -0.74 -1.06 -7.84
N PHE A 83 -1.15 -1.24 -9.08
CA PHE A 83 -0.24 -1.50 -10.20
C PHE A 83 -0.77 -0.90 -11.51
N GLN A 84 0.14 -0.60 -12.43
CA GLN A 84 -0.20 -0.19 -13.79
C GLN A 84 -0.76 -1.38 -14.58
N SER A 85 -1.86 -1.15 -15.29
CA SER A 85 -2.49 -2.13 -16.17
C SER A 85 -1.46 -2.70 -17.17
N VAL A 86 -1.47 -4.03 -17.32
CA VAL A 86 -0.65 -4.74 -18.31
C VAL A 86 -1.26 -4.76 -19.71
N GLU A 87 -2.49 -4.26 -19.84
CA GLU A 87 -3.22 -4.22 -21.11
C GLU A 87 -2.98 -2.92 -21.91
N GLY A 88 -2.09 -2.04 -21.43
CA GLY A 88 -1.62 -0.87 -22.18
C GLY A 88 -2.51 0.37 -22.08
N GLU A 89 -3.53 0.37 -21.22
CA GLU A 89 -4.46 1.50 -21.09
C GLU A 89 -3.94 2.61 -20.15
N GLY A 90 -2.79 2.41 -19.49
CA GLY A 90 -2.19 3.40 -18.56
C GLY A 90 -2.99 3.63 -17.28
N GLU A 91 -4.01 2.79 -17.03
CA GLU A 91 -4.84 2.85 -15.83
C GLU A 91 -4.16 2.17 -14.64
N ASP A 92 -4.37 2.73 -13.46
CA ASP A 92 -3.98 2.10 -12.20
C ASP A 92 -5.08 1.17 -11.72
N LEU A 93 -4.70 -0.08 -11.45
CA LEU A 93 -5.58 -1.12 -10.96
C LEU A 93 -5.21 -1.46 -9.51
N ILE A 94 -6.22 -1.83 -8.72
CA ILE A 94 -6.02 -2.34 -7.36
C ILE A 94 -6.59 -3.75 -7.24
N LYS A 95 -5.75 -4.71 -6.78
CA LYS A 95 -6.12 -6.13 -6.63
C LYS A 95 -5.37 -6.75 -5.45
N ARG A 96 -5.82 -7.94 -5.05
CA ARG A 96 -5.14 -8.75 -4.03
C ARG A 96 -4.17 -9.73 -4.68
N VAL A 97 -2.98 -9.84 -4.11
CA VAL A 97 -1.97 -10.85 -4.49
C VAL A 97 -2.46 -12.23 -4.02
N ILE A 98 -2.62 -13.13 -4.97
CA ILE A 98 -3.07 -14.51 -4.73
C ILE A 98 -1.91 -15.50 -4.88
N GLY A 99 -0.99 -15.22 -5.78
CA GLY A 99 0.19 -16.06 -6.00
C GLY A 99 1.45 -15.23 -6.16
N VAL A 100 2.53 -15.77 -5.63
CA VAL A 100 3.89 -15.19 -5.65
C VAL A 100 4.84 -16.07 -6.45
N PRO A 101 6.08 -15.62 -6.76
CA PRO A 101 7.04 -16.40 -7.53
C PRO A 101 7.18 -17.84 -7.07
N GLY A 102 7.04 -18.77 -8.01
CA GLY A 102 7.09 -20.23 -7.77
C GLY A 102 5.72 -20.89 -7.60
N ASP A 103 4.68 -20.14 -7.31
CA ASP A 103 3.33 -20.67 -7.13
C ASP A 103 2.71 -21.16 -8.44
N ARG A 104 1.78 -22.09 -8.28
CA ARG A 104 0.86 -22.54 -9.33
C ARG A 104 -0.57 -22.22 -8.88
N VAL A 105 -1.21 -21.28 -9.56
CA VAL A 105 -2.58 -20.85 -9.28
C VAL A 105 -3.52 -21.51 -10.27
N ALA A 106 -4.59 -22.11 -9.79
CA ALA A 106 -5.63 -22.73 -10.62
C ALA A 106 -7.00 -22.52 -9.99
N VAL A 107 -8.04 -22.47 -10.83
CA VAL A 107 -9.43 -22.57 -10.41
C VAL A 107 -9.94 -23.95 -10.82
N ARG A 108 -10.47 -24.73 -9.86
CA ARG A 108 -11.04 -26.04 -10.09
C ARG A 108 -12.40 -26.14 -9.41
N ASN A 109 -13.43 -26.48 -10.16
CA ASN A 109 -14.79 -26.57 -9.65
C ASN A 109 -15.24 -25.33 -8.86
N GLY A 110 -14.84 -24.15 -9.31
CA GLY A 110 -15.19 -22.89 -8.66
C GLY A 110 -14.36 -22.54 -7.42
N VAL A 111 -13.35 -23.35 -7.06
CA VAL A 111 -12.48 -23.14 -5.90
C VAL A 111 -11.09 -22.74 -6.35
N LEU A 112 -10.53 -21.72 -5.71
CA LEU A 112 -9.14 -21.33 -5.89
C LEU A 112 -8.21 -22.37 -5.27
N HIS A 113 -7.18 -22.77 -6.03
CA HIS A 113 -6.10 -23.63 -5.55
C HIS A 113 -4.76 -22.93 -5.77
N VAL A 114 -3.91 -22.96 -4.76
CA VAL A 114 -2.52 -22.54 -4.85
C VAL A 114 -1.65 -23.74 -4.53
N ASN A 115 -0.77 -24.11 -5.45
CA ASN A 115 0.10 -25.29 -5.35
C ASN A 115 -0.67 -26.64 -5.16
N GLY A 116 -1.91 -26.66 -5.63
CA GLY A 116 -2.78 -27.83 -5.52
C GLY A 116 -3.69 -27.85 -4.28
N GLU A 117 -3.44 -26.97 -3.31
CA GLU A 117 -4.21 -26.86 -2.09
C GLU A 117 -5.36 -25.85 -2.25
N PRO A 118 -6.60 -26.20 -1.85
CA PRO A 118 -7.73 -25.29 -1.87
C PRO A 118 -7.48 -24.14 -0.88
N GLN A 119 -7.87 -22.92 -1.26
CA GLN A 119 -7.70 -21.74 -0.42
C GLN A 119 -9.02 -21.33 0.23
N GLU A 120 -8.96 -21.03 1.53
CA GLU A 120 -10.05 -20.36 2.24
C GLU A 120 -9.92 -18.85 2.05
N GLU A 121 -10.97 -18.24 1.52
CA GLU A 121 -10.94 -16.83 1.09
C GLU A 121 -12.03 -16.03 1.84
N SER A 122 -11.78 -15.74 3.12
CA SER A 122 -12.72 -15.01 4.00
C SER A 122 -13.06 -13.59 3.51
N TYR A 123 -12.22 -13.02 2.66
CA TYR A 123 -12.40 -11.69 2.06
C TYR A 123 -13.30 -11.71 0.80
N VAL A 124 -13.60 -12.90 0.25
CA VAL A 124 -14.50 -13.02 -0.90
C VAL A 124 -15.94 -13.07 -0.41
N ARG A 125 -16.77 -12.16 -0.94
CA ARG A 125 -18.19 -12.14 -0.65
C ARG A 125 -18.90 -13.28 -1.37
N ASP A 126 -19.82 -13.95 -0.67
CA ASP A 126 -20.86 -14.84 -1.22
C ASP A 126 -20.43 -16.24 -1.66
N GLY A 127 -19.19 -16.68 -1.45
CA GLY A 127 -18.78 -18.07 -1.76
C GLY A 127 -19.15 -18.53 -3.18
N ARG A 128 -19.38 -17.58 -4.11
CA ARG A 128 -19.76 -17.91 -5.48
C ARG A 128 -18.64 -18.65 -6.15
N PRO A 129 -18.95 -19.75 -6.83
CA PRO A 129 -17.97 -20.43 -7.65
C PRO A 129 -17.31 -19.44 -8.61
N LEU A 130 -16.01 -19.58 -8.81
CA LEU A 130 -15.30 -18.81 -9.80
C LEU A 130 -15.77 -19.27 -11.19
N ASP A 131 -16.52 -18.43 -11.89
CA ASP A 131 -17.06 -18.77 -13.23
C ASP A 131 -15.96 -18.87 -14.29
N SER A 132 -14.80 -18.29 -14.00
CA SER A 132 -13.67 -18.27 -14.92
C SER A 132 -12.34 -18.34 -14.17
N GLY A 133 -11.40 -19.02 -14.76
CA GLY A 133 -10.04 -19.12 -14.31
C GLY A 133 -9.15 -19.53 -15.46
N PRO A 134 -7.83 -19.52 -15.28
CA PRO A 134 -6.93 -20.02 -16.33
C PRO A 134 -7.33 -21.46 -16.69
N ASN A 135 -7.27 -21.77 -17.99
CA ASN A 135 -7.46 -23.12 -18.52
C ASN A 135 -6.30 -24.02 -18.10
N GLY A 136 -6.17 -24.30 -16.81
CA GLY A 136 -5.10 -25.05 -16.19
C GLY A 136 -4.29 -24.20 -15.20
N PRO A 137 -3.34 -24.84 -14.48
CA PRO A 137 -2.54 -24.13 -13.49
C PRO A 137 -1.63 -23.09 -14.16
N THR A 138 -1.76 -21.83 -13.76
CA THR A 138 -0.84 -20.75 -14.15
C THR A 138 0.34 -20.73 -13.19
N ARG A 139 1.55 -20.85 -13.73
CA ARG A 139 2.77 -20.72 -12.93
C ARG A 139 3.15 -19.25 -12.84
N VAL A 140 3.34 -18.75 -11.62
CA VAL A 140 3.90 -17.42 -11.35
C VAL A 140 5.42 -17.50 -11.47
N ARG A 141 6.00 -16.73 -12.38
CA ARG A 141 7.45 -16.71 -12.61
C ARG A 141 8.13 -15.74 -11.63
N LYS A 142 9.46 -15.80 -11.60
CA LYS A 142 10.23 -14.80 -10.85
C LYS A 142 9.97 -13.40 -11.42
N GLY A 143 9.72 -12.44 -10.55
CA GLY A 143 9.38 -11.08 -10.94
C GLY A 143 7.93 -10.88 -11.37
N GLU A 144 7.03 -11.82 -11.10
CA GLU A 144 5.60 -11.74 -11.39
C GLU A 144 4.79 -12.02 -10.13
N VAL A 145 3.56 -11.51 -10.09
CA VAL A 145 2.52 -11.88 -9.11
C VAL A 145 1.22 -12.22 -9.83
N PHE A 146 0.44 -13.11 -9.26
CA PHE A 146 -0.92 -13.40 -9.72
C PHE A 146 -1.89 -12.67 -8.82
N VAL A 147 -2.69 -11.78 -9.39
CA VAL A 147 -3.60 -10.93 -8.64
C VAL A 147 -5.05 -11.18 -9.00
N MET A 148 -5.95 -11.06 -8.00
CA MET A 148 -7.40 -11.17 -8.22
C MET A 148 -8.14 -10.10 -7.45
N GLY A 149 -9.30 -9.68 -7.98
CA GLY A 149 -10.23 -8.85 -7.22
C GLY A 149 -11.00 -9.67 -6.18
N ASP A 150 -11.34 -9.07 -5.04
CA ASP A 150 -12.15 -9.72 -4.02
C ASP A 150 -13.60 -9.91 -4.49
N ASN A 151 -14.09 -9.04 -5.37
CA ASN A 151 -15.34 -9.25 -6.11
C ASN A 151 -15.10 -10.14 -7.33
N ARG A 152 -15.03 -11.43 -7.10
CA ARG A 152 -14.66 -12.46 -8.09
C ARG A 152 -15.51 -12.42 -9.35
N ALA A 153 -16.80 -12.12 -9.25
CA ALA A 153 -17.73 -12.07 -10.37
C ALA A 153 -17.63 -10.76 -11.18
N ASN A 154 -17.08 -9.71 -10.57
CA ASN A 154 -16.98 -8.38 -11.20
C ASN A 154 -15.55 -7.83 -11.13
N SER A 155 -14.58 -8.62 -11.58
CA SER A 155 -13.17 -8.22 -11.61
C SER A 155 -12.50 -8.72 -12.88
N ARG A 156 -11.87 -7.79 -13.61
CA ARG A 156 -10.90 -8.10 -14.64
C ARG A 156 -9.53 -8.14 -13.97
N ASP A 157 -8.91 -9.31 -13.93
CA ASP A 157 -7.68 -9.57 -13.18
C ASP A 157 -6.82 -10.66 -13.86
N SER A 158 -5.84 -11.21 -13.16
CA SER A 158 -4.89 -12.18 -13.72
C SER A 158 -5.55 -13.45 -14.30
N ARG A 159 -6.81 -13.69 -14.03
CA ARG A 159 -7.57 -14.75 -14.71
C ARG A 159 -7.74 -14.49 -16.21
N TYR A 160 -7.69 -13.22 -16.61
CA TYR A 160 -7.90 -12.76 -17.99
C TYR A 160 -6.59 -12.31 -18.64
N PHE A 161 -5.80 -11.47 -17.97
CA PHE A 161 -4.58 -10.90 -18.55
C PHE A 161 -3.28 -11.59 -18.10
N GLY A 162 -3.37 -12.62 -17.23
CA GLY A 162 -2.20 -13.34 -16.73
C GLY A 162 -1.49 -12.65 -15.55
N PRO A 163 -0.34 -13.20 -15.12
CA PRO A 163 0.46 -12.62 -14.05
C PRO A 163 0.95 -11.21 -14.38
N VAL A 164 1.09 -10.39 -13.33
CA VAL A 164 1.55 -8.99 -13.41
C VAL A 164 3.03 -8.94 -13.06
N PRO A 165 3.88 -8.28 -13.87
CA PRO A 165 5.26 -8.02 -13.50
C PRO A 165 5.34 -7.17 -12.23
N THR A 166 6.26 -7.52 -11.32
CA THR A 166 6.44 -6.76 -10.06
C THR A 166 6.90 -5.33 -10.29
N GLU A 167 7.54 -5.06 -11.43
CA GLU A 167 7.93 -3.69 -11.84
C GLU A 167 6.74 -2.77 -12.12
N ASN A 168 5.57 -3.34 -12.43
CA ASN A 168 4.33 -2.56 -12.61
C ASN A 168 3.68 -2.17 -11.28
N ILE A 169 4.09 -2.80 -10.17
CA ILE A 169 3.51 -2.52 -8.85
C ILE A 169 4.02 -1.17 -8.35
N GLN A 170 3.07 -0.28 -8.05
CA GLN A 170 3.36 1.04 -7.51
C GLN A 170 3.52 1.02 -5.99
N GLY A 171 2.79 0.12 -5.29
CA GLY A 171 2.87 -0.01 -3.84
C GLY A 171 1.74 -0.85 -3.25
N GLU A 172 1.76 -0.96 -1.92
CA GLU A 172 0.80 -1.70 -1.11
C GLU A 172 -0.24 -0.75 -0.50
N ALA A 173 -1.52 -1.02 -0.73
CA ALA A 173 -2.61 -0.35 -0.02
C ALA A 173 -2.74 -0.95 1.38
N PHE A 174 -2.59 -0.15 2.42
CA PHE A 174 -2.52 -0.65 3.80
C PHE A 174 -3.57 -0.06 4.74
N VAL A 175 -4.23 1.05 4.36
CA VAL A 175 -5.26 1.69 5.19
C VAL A 175 -6.30 2.40 4.36
N ILE A 176 -7.58 2.25 4.73
CA ILE A 176 -8.67 3.12 4.30
C ILE A 176 -8.68 4.33 5.22
N PHE A 177 -8.50 5.54 4.69
CA PHE A 177 -8.53 6.76 5.49
C PHE A 177 -9.80 7.59 5.28
N TRP A 178 -10.59 7.28 4.29
CA TRP A 178 -11.87 7.92 4.00
C TRP A 178 -12.85 6.92 3.37
N PRO A 179 -14.13 6.97 3.70
CA PRO A 179 -14.80 7.88 4.63
C PRO A 179 -14.50 7.53 6.10
N PRO A 180 -14.71 8.48 7.06
CA PRO A 180 -14.31 8.28 8.47
C PRO A 180 -14.88 7.03 9.14
N TRP A 181 -16.09 6.61 8.77
CA TRP A 181 -16.74 5.41 9.33
C TRP A 181 -16.23 4.10 8.75
N ARG A 182 -15.34 4.15 7.75
CA ARG A 182 -14.68 2.97 7.16
C ARG A 182 -13.18 2.95 7.42
N THR A 183 -12.66 3.93 8.14
CA THR A 183 -11.22 4.00 8.44
C THR A 183 -10.77 2.75 9.16
N GLY A 184 -9.74 2.08 8.61
CA GLY A 184 -9.20 0.82 9.15
C GLY A 184 -8.01 0.32 8.33
N LEU A 185 -7.26 -0.60 8.92
CA LEU A 185 -6.18 -1.31 8.23
C LEU A 185 -6.78 -2.34 7.25
N LEU A 186 -6.05 -2.61 6.19
CA LEU A 186 -6.39 -3.58 5.14
C LEU A 186 -5.66 -4.90 5.38
#